data_5c9ebdfa620df4787474f71ef2929281
#
_entry.id   5c9ebdfa620df4787474f71ef2929281
#
_cell.length_a   1.000
_cell.length_b   1.000
_cell.length_c   1.000
_cell.angle_alpha   90.00
_cell.angle_beta   90.00
_cell.angle_gamma   90.00
#
_symmetry.space_group_name_H-M   'P 1'
#
loop_
_entity.id
_entity.type
_entity.pdbx_description
1 polymer ?
#
loop_
_entity_poly.entity_id
_entity_poly.type
_entity_poly.pdbx_seq_one_letter_code
_entity_poly.pdbx_strand_id
1 'polypeptide(L)'
;MIGIIDMIEVKEKDFNSFFKAPFNAYGSNSLYVSPFKSDLKRFLSNKNPLFKDKNTFTFFSAFKNGTPVGRVVVHVHKKSNEKYKSKTAYFGFFDCIDDLDVAKALFDKVERWARDNKFSEIMGNFNLTAMQQIGITTDGFENVPYMDQVYSPPQISKLLEKLGYNSFFPMTTFEIDLKSVDPKILNKGMKFSSIDDEKIKFEKINKRNFKVHIEHARICLNDGFANNPMFVPVTKDEFYFQSKDMTLVIDNHISTIAYHDNRPIGVIVCLPDLNPFVKANKSRFSLMTPFHLLKLKTQRKRAGLIYTSVIQDYQVKGLGGILMYHTLSAVKSRGYEYLGVTWISDENIPSLRNVEKAGGKPLHKLCLYKKEI
;
A
#
# COMPACT_ATOMS: atom_id res chain seq x y z
N MET A 1 -16.53 -45.38 5.57
CA MET A 1 -16.08 -44.12 6.19
C MET A 1 -17.02 -43.03 5.72
N ILE A 2 -17.89 -42.54 6.61
CA ILE A 2 -18.74 -41.37 6.32
C ILE A 2 -17.76 -40.18 6.29
N GLY A 3 -17.52 -39.64 5.10
CA GLY A 3 -16.69 -38.42 4.97
C GLY A 3 -17.32 -37.29 5.80
N ILE A 4 -16.55 -36.73 6.72
CA ILE A 4 -16.96 -35.52 7.42
C ILE A 4 -17.09 -34.44 6.33
N ILE A 5 -18.32 -34.04 6.01
CA ILE A 5 -18.56 -32.94 5.10
C ILE A 5 -18.10 -31.67 5.84
N ASP A 6 -17.04 -31.05 5.34
CA ASP A 6 -16.55 -29.80 5.89
C ASP A 6 -17.66 -28.73 5.80
N MET A 7 -18.06 -28.19 6.95
CA MET A 7 -19.07 -27.15 7.03
C MET A 7 -18.43 -25.79 6.77
N ILE A 8 -18.75 -25.20 5.64
CA ILE A 8 -18.32 -23.83 5.29
C ILE A 8 -19.49 -22.85 5.53
N GLU A 9 -19.23 -21.82 6.32
CA GLU A 9 -20.18 -20.74 6.61
C GLU A 9 -19.54 -19.40 6.27
N VAL A 10 -20.30 -18.45 5.71
CA VAL A 10 -19.83 -17.07 5.47
C VAL A 10 -20.70 -16.07 6.22
N LYS A 11 -20.05 -15.27 7.08
CA LYS A 11 -20.71 -14.19 7.86
C LYS A 11 -20.34 -12.83 7.30
N GLU A 12 -21.35 -11.97 7.18
CA GLU A 12 -21.19 -10.57 6.79
C GLU A 12 -20.98 -9.71 8.04
N LYS A 13 -20.07 -8.74 7.95
CA LYS A 13 -19.81 -7.72 8.99
C LYS A 13 -19.40 -8.25 10.37
N ASP A 14 -18.93 -9.49 10.46
CA ASP A 14 -18.28 -9.99 11.68
C ASP A 14 -16.79 -9.54 11.72
N PHE A 15 -16.56 -8.36 12.29
CA PHE A 15 -15.23 -7.75 12.34
C PHE A 15 -14.22 -8.57 13.16
N ASN A 16 -14.64 -9.25 14.21
CA ASN A 16 -13.70 -10.03 15.03
C ASN A 16 -13.17 -11.25 14.28
N SER A 17 -14.02 -11.93 13.56
CA SER A 17 -13.64 -13.06 12.69
C SER A 17 -12.86 -12.60 11.48
N PHE A 18 -13.25 -11.47 10.87
CA PHE A 18 -12.51 -10.83 9.80
C PHE A 18 -11.07 -10.51 10.20
N PHE A 19 -10.85 -9.96 11.40
CA PHE A 19 -9.52 -9.68 11.91
C PHE A 19 -8.71 -10.96 12.21
N LYS A 20 -9.35 -12.04 12.68
CA LYS A 20 -8.69 -13.30 13.05
C LYS A 20 -8.32 -14.18 11.84
N ALA A 21 -9.11 -14.11 10.77
CA ALA A 21 -9.00 -15.03 9.64
C ALA A 21 -7.58 -15.19 9.07
N PRO A 22 -6.80 -14.12 8.74
CA PRO A 22 -5.47 -14.30 8.18
C PRO A 22 -4.46 -14.93 9.15
N PHE A 23 -4.61 -14.73 10.46
CA PHE A 23 -3.74 -15.39 11.44
C PHE A 23 -3.99 -16.89 11.49
N ASN A 24 -5.23 -17.32 11.36
CA ASN A 24 -5.58 -18.74 11.27
C ASN A 24 -5.19 -19.32 9.91
N ALA A 25 -5.33 -18.55 8.83
CA ALA A 25 -5.00 -19.00 7.48
C ALA A 25 -3.49 -19.22 7.27
N TYR A 26 -2.66 -18.34 7.83
CA TYR A 26 -1.23 -18.30 7.52
C TYR A 26 -0.32 -18.77 8.66
N GLY A 27 -0.86 -18.88 9.87
CA GLY A 27 -0.10 -19.32 11.04
C GLY A 27 0.92 -18.28 11.56
N SER A 28 1.61 -18.64 12.63
CA SER A 28 2.51 -17.73 13.36
C SER A 28 3.84 -17.44 12.64
N ASN A 29 4.30 -18.35 11.78
CA ASN A 29 5.58 -18.26 11.07
C ASN A 29 5.50 -17.52 9.73
N SER A 30 4.31 -17.03 9.37
CA SER A 30 4.09 -16.28 8.14
C SER A 30 4.81 -14.94 8.13
N LEU A 31 5.18 -14.48 6.93
CA LEU A 31 5.66 -13.13 6.68
C LEU A 31 4.53 -12.09 6.74
N TYR A 32 3.29 -12.52 6.78
CA TYR A 32 2.11 -11.68 6.87
C TYR A 32 2.13 -10.79 8.13
N VAL A 33 1.82 -9.50 7.93
CA VAL A 33 1.63 -8.53 9.00
C VAL A 33 0.29 -7.85 8.82
N SER A 34 -0.65 -8.11 9.73
CA SER A 34 -1.95 -7.43 9.71
C SER A 34 -1.80 -5.97 10.13
N PRO A 35 -2.55 -5.03 9.56
CA PRO A 35 -2.71 -3.71 10.15
C PRO A 35 -3.15 -3.79 11.62
N PHE A 36 -2.93 -2.74 12.40
CA PHE A 36 -3.49 -2.68 13.75
C PHE A 36 -5.02 -2.87 13.71
N LYS A 37 -5.54 -3.64 14.67
CA LYS A 37 -6.98 -3.92 14.77
C LYS A 37 -7.82 -2.65 14.82
N SER A 38 -7.35 -1.62 15.52
CA SER A 38 -7.98 -0.30 15.60
C SER A 38 -8.04 0.40 14.25
N ASP A 39 -6.93 0.35 13.47
CA ASP A 39 -6.84 1.01 12.18
C ASP A 39 -7.73 0.31 11.17
N LEU A 40 -7.68 -1.03 11.13
CA LEU A 40 -8.54 -1.81 10.26
C LEU A 40 -10.03 -1.55 10.56
N LYS A 41 -10.42 -1.46 11.87
CA LYS A 41 -11.79 -1.10 12.27
C LYS A 41 -12.17 0.32 11.83
N ARG A 42 -11.23 1.25 11.89
CA ARG A 42 -11.41 2.64 11.44
C ARG A 42 -11.58 2.69 9.93
N PHE A 43 -10.74 1.98 9.18
CA PHE A 43 -10.81 1.92 7.72
C PHE A 43 -12.11 1.30 7.20
N LEU A 44 -12.60 0.25 7.86
CA LEU A 44 -13.84 -0.45 7.52
C LEU A 44 -15.03 0.11 8.32
N SER A 45 -15.18 1.43 8.32
CA SER A 45 -16.29 2.10 9.00
C SER A 45 -16.81 3.31 8.20
N ASN A 46 -18.01 3.76 8.50
CA ASN A 46 -18.59 4.97 7.89
C ASN A 46 -17.85 6.28 8.25
N LYS A 47 -16.82 6.21 9.14
CA LYS A 47 -15.91 7.33 9.40
C LYS A 47 -14.89 7.51 8.28
N ASN A 48 -14.67 6.47 7.46
CA ASN A 48 -13.85 6.58 6.27
C ASN A 48 -14.56 7.42 5.21
N PRO A 49 -13.94 8.50 4.70
CA PRO A 49 -14.55 9.35 3.67
C PRO A 49 -15.01 8.61 2.41
N LEU A 50 -14.37 7.48 2.07
CA LEU A 50 -14.77 6.62 0.95
C LEU A 50 -16.13 5.94 1.17
N PHE A 51 -16.56 5.78 2.41
CA PHE A 51 -17.72 4.98 2.83
C PHE A 51 -18.80 5.80 3.51
N LYS A 52 -18.85 7.11 3.25
CA LYS A 52 -19.89 8.00 3.79
C LYS A 52 -21.29 7.65 3.29
N ASP A 53 -21.38 7.20 2.04
CA ASP A 53 -22.66 6.82 1.44
C ASP A 53 -23.05 5.40 1.82
N LYS A 54 -24.38 5.15 1.86
CA LYS A 54 -24.91 3.81 2.11
C LYS A 54 -24.53 2.84 0.99
N ASN A 55 -24.33 1.58 1.34
CA ASN A 55 -24.06 0.48 0.41
C ASN A 55 -22.78 0.67 -0.45
N THR A 56 -21.76 1.38 0.06
CA THR A 56 -20.50 1.55 -0.65
C THR A 56 -19.47 0.50 -0.29
N PHE A 57 -19.69 -0.29 0.75
CA PHE A 57 -18.83 -1.42 1.12
C PHE A 57 -19.53 -2.43 2.01
N THR A 58 -19.05 -3.64 1.99
CA THR A 58 -19.24 -4.66 3.02
C THR A 58 -18.03 -5.57 3.11
N PHE A 59 -18.00 -6.46 4.11
CA PHE A 59 -16.93 -7.44 4.26
C PHE A 59 -17.47 -8.78 4.76
N PHE A 60 -16.79 -9.84 4.36
CA PHE A 60 -17.18 -11.22 4.65
C PHE A 60 -16.05 -11.96 5.35
N SER A 61 -16.42 -12.89 6.23
CA SER A 61 -15.52 -13.83 6.90
C SER A 61 -16.02 -15.25 6.64
N ALA A 62 -15.17 -16.11 6.10
CA ALA A 62 -15.46 -17.51 5.89
C ALA A 62 -14.95 -18.35 7.06
N PHE A 63 -15.77 -19.30 7.46
CA PHE A 63 -15.48 -20.27 8.51
C PHE A 63 -15.41 -21.68 7.89
N LYS A 64 -14.47 -22.46 8.35
CA LYS A 64 -14.42 -23.91 8.10
C LYS A 64 -14.44 -24.61 9.45
N ASN A 65 -15.48 -25.42 9.67
CA ASN A 65 -15.70 -26.12 10.95
C ASN A 65 -15.66 -25.19 12.17
N GLY A 66 -16.32 -24.03 12.07
CA GLY A 66 -16.42 -23.02 13.14
C GLY A 66 -15.19 -22.10 13.31
N THR A 67 -14.08 -22.36 12.59
CA THR A 67 -12.87 -21.53 12.64
C THR A 67 -12.87 -20.50 11.50
N PRO A 68 -12.65 -19.20 11.74
CA PRO A 68 -12.54 -18.20 10.68
C PRO A 68 -11.21 -18.38 9.94
N VAL A 69 -11.26 -18.69 8.64
CA VAL A 69 -10.11 -19.09 7.81
C VAL A 69 -9.98 -18.31 6.50
N GLY A 70 -10.91 -17.41 6.23
CA GLY A 70 -10.86 -16.55 5.06
C GLY A 70 -11.60 -15.25 5.28
N ARG A 71 -11.23 -14.22 4.51
CA ARG A 71 -11.89 -12.91 4.55
C ARG A 71 -11.77 -12.19 3.23
N VAL A 72 -12.69 -11.27 2.96
CA VAL A 72 -12.63 -10.35 1.83
C VAL A 72 -13.48 -9.11 2.13
N VAL A 73 -13.05 -7.94 1.65
CA VAL A 73 -13.86 -6.72 1.55
C VAL A 73 -14.35 -6.57 0.12
N VAL A 74 -15.56 -6.09 -0.07
CA VAL A 74 -16.02 -5.56 -1.36
C VAL A 74 -16.46 -4.12 -1.15
N HIS A 75 -16.07 -3.24 -2.07
CA HIS A 75 -16.36 -1.82 -1.97
C HIS A 75 -16.47 -1.15 -3.33
N VAL A 76 -16.92 0.10 -3.33
CA VAL A 76 -17.04 0.94 -4.52
C VAL A 76 -16.13 2.15 -4.38
N HIS A 77 -15.45 2.48 -5.46
CA HIS A 77 -14.73 3.75 -5.58
C HIS A 77 -15.43 4.60 -6.66
N LYS A 78 -16.44 5.39 -6.24
CA LYS A 78 -17.29 6.17 -7.15
C LYS A 78 -16.51 7.02 -8.13
N LYS A 79 -15.54 7.80 -7.65
CA LYS A 79 -14.69 8.64 -8.50
C LYS A 79 -13.89 7.85 -9.54
N SER A 80 -13.48 6.62 -9.22
CA SER A 80 -12.84 5.74 -10.19
C SER A 80 -13.80 5.37 -11.29
N ASN A 81 -15.00 4.91 -10.94
CA ASN A 81 -16.04 4.57 -11.90
C ASN A 81 -16.46 5.76 -12.78
N GLU A 82 -16.54 6.96 -12.20
CA GLU A 82 -16.81 8.20 -12.94
C GLU A 82 -15.66 8.53 -13.92
N LYS A 83 -14.40 8.51 -13.43
CA LYS A 83 -13.22 8.81 -14.25
C LYS A 83 -13.07 7.85 -15.43
N TYR A 84 -13.26 6.55 -15.19
CA TYR A 84 -13.05 5.51 -16.21
C TYR A 84 -14.34 5.06 -16.90
N LYS A 85 -15.49 5.69 -16.58
CA LYS A 85 -16.81 5.34 -17.11
C LYS A 85 -17.11 3.83 -16.98
N SER A 86 -16.71 3.24 -15.86
CA SER A 86 -16.84 1.81 -15.58
C SER A 86 -17.95 1.53 -14.56
N LYS A 87 -18.35 0.25 -14.47
CA LYS A 87 -19.24 -0.28 -13.44
C LYS A 87 -18.51 -1.37 -12.66
N THR A 88 -17.44 -0.96 -11.96
CA THR A 88 -16.51 -1.84 -11.28
C THR A 88 -16.74 -1.80 -9.78
N ALA A 89 -16.92 -2.95 -9.16
CA ALA A 89 -16.76 -3.17 -7.73
C ALA A 89 -15.32 -3.61 -7.43
N TYR A 90 -14.80 -3.23 -6.29
CA TYR A 90 -13.43 -3.54 -5.92
C TYR A 90 -13.41 -4.53 -4.76
N PHE A 91 -12.58 -5.59 -4.84
CA PHE A 91 -12.28 -6.40 -3.67
C PHE A 91 -10.94 -6.02 -3.06
N GLY A 92 -10.83 -6.23 -1.73
CA GLY A 92 -9.59 -6.00 -0.99
C GLY A 92 -9.51 -6.86 0.26
N PHE A 93 -8.36 -6.87 0.92
CA PHE A 93 -8.11 -7.67 2.12
C PHE A 93 -8.50 -9.14 1.92
N PHE A 94 -8.29 -9.67 0.73
CA PHE A 94 -8.55 -11.08 0.47
C PHE A 94 -7.43 -11.93 1.05
N ASP A 95 -7.78 -12.70 2.06
CA ASP A 95 -6.93 -13.69 2.71
C ASP A 95 -7.72 -14.99 2.87
N CYS A 96 -7.09 -16.14 2.60
CA CYS A 96 -7.75 -17.43 2.65
C CYS A 96 -6.74 -18.56 2.88
N ILE A 97 -7.16 -19.62 3.55
CA ILE A 97 -6.43 -20.91 3.51
C ILE A 97 -6.38 -21.43 2.07
N ASP A 98 -5.49 -22.39 1.79
CA ASP A 98 -5.43 -23.06 0.49
C ASP A 98 -6.61 -24.04 0.33
N ASP A 99 -7.80 -23.48 0.12
CA ASP A 99 -9.05 -24.21 -0.02
C ASP A 99 -9.97 -23.47 -1.00
N LEU A 100 -10.22 -24.11 -2.15
CA LEU A 100 -11.01 -23.52 -3.22
C LEU A 100 -12.48 -23.31 -2.83
N ASP A 101 -13.06 -24.20 -2.04
CA ASP A 101 -14.46 -24.13 -1.63
C ASP A 101 -14.68 -22.96 -0.67
N VAL A 102 -13.73 -22.72 0.23
CA VAL A 102 -13.73 -21.53 1.12
C VAL A 102 -13.59 -20.24 0.31
N ALA A 103 -12.64 -20.19 -0.63
CA ALA A 103 -12.45 -19.03 -1.50
C ALA A 103 -13.69 -18.77 -2.38
N LYS A 104 -14.29 -19.85 -2.95
CA LYS A 104 -15.51 -19.77 -3.74
C LYS A 104 -16.69 -19.22 -2.92
N ALA A 105 -16.88 -19.73 -1.70
CA ALA A 105 -17.95 -19.24 -0.83
C ALA A 105 -17.84 -17.74 -0.52
N LEU A 106 -16.61 -17.22 -0.35
CA LEU A 106 -16.37 -15.78 -0.19
C LEU A 106 -16.72 -15.01 -1.47
N PHE A 107 -16.19 -15.46 -2.62
CA PHE A 107 -16.39 -14.73 -3.88
C PHE A 107 -17.82 -14.85 -4.41
N ASP A 108 -18.55 -15.93 -4.15
CA ASP A 108 -20.00 -16.01 -4.42
C ASP A 108 -20.76 -14.88 -3.69
N LYS A 109 -20.35 -14.49 -2.46
CA LYS A 109 -20.93 -13.35 -1.75
C LYS A 109 -20.49 -12.00 -2.36
N VAL A 110 -19.22 -11.86 -2.73
CA VAL A 110 -18.67 -10.66 -3.38
C VAL A 110 -19.39 -10.41 -4.71
N GLU A 111 -19.47 -11.44 -5.56
CA GLU A 111 -20.10 -11.35 -6.87
C GLU A 111 -21.60 -11.06 -6.78
N ARG A 112 -22.29 -11.70 -5.82
CA ARG A 112 -23.72 -11.41 -5.56
C ARG A 112 -23.90 -9.94 -5.14
N TRP A 113 -23.09 -9.48 -4.16
CA TRP A 113 -23.16 -8.09 -3.72
C TRP A 113 -22.93 -7.10 -4.87
N ALA A 114 -21.96 -7.39 -5.75
CA ALA A 114 -21.66 -6.56 -6.90
C ALA A 114 -22.85 -6.52 -7.90
N ARG A 115 -23.46 -7.67 -8.25
CA ARG A 115 -24.64 -7.74 -9.13
C ARG A 115 -25.84 -7.02 -8.53
N ASP A 116 -26.11 -7.20 -7.22
CA ASP A 116 -27.23 -6.56 -6.51
C ASP A 116 -27.08 -5.02 -6.53
N ASN A 117 -25.83 -4.52 -6.54
CA ASN A 117 -25.51 -3.09 -6.66
C ASN A 117 -25.24 -2.63 -8.11
N LYS A 118 -25.57 -3.46 -9.13
CA LYS A 118 -25.51 -3.14 -10.57
C LYS A 118 -24.10 -2.90 -11.11
N PHE A 119 -23.10 -3.55 -10.55
CA PHE A 119 -21.76 -3.62 -11.09
C PHE A 119 -21.63 -4.82 -12.04
N SER A 120 -20.84 -4.66 -13.09
CA SER A 120 -20.62 -5.67 -14.14
C SER A 120 -19.20 -6.23 -14.13
N GLU A 121 -18.31 -5.67 -13.33
CA GLU A 121 -16.92 -6.10 -13.19
C GLU A 121 -16.51 -6.07 -11.71
N ILE A 122 -15.67 -7.01 -11.34
CA ILE A 122 -14.98 -7.02 -10.03
C ILE A 122 -13.47 -6.96 -10.29
N MET A 123 -12.79 -6.08 -9.56
CA MET A 123 -11.35 -5.84 -9.68
C MET A 123 -10.68 -5.80 -8.29
N GLY A 124 -9.48 -6.30 -8.16
CA GLY A 124 -8.69 -6.23 -6.93
C GLY A 124 -7.33 -6.92 -7.06
N ASN A 125 -6.58 -7.01 -6.02
CA ASN A 125 -6.85 -6.62 -4.64
C ASN A 125 -6.58 -5.11 -4.45
N PHE A 126 -7.54 -4.39 -3.90
CA PHE A 126 -7.38 -3.01 -3.43
C PHE A 126 -7.72 -2.96 -1.94
N ASN A 127 -6.72 -2.76 -1.09
CA ASN A 127 -6.96 -2.51 0.32
C ASN A 127 -7.40 -1.04 0.51
N LEU A 128 -8.51 -0.69 -0.11
CA LEU A 128 -9.28 0.54 -0.28
C LEU A 128 -8.97 1.28 -1.59
N THR A 129 -7.80 1.93 -1.75
CA THR A 129 -7.47 2.69 -2.97
C THR A 129 -6.04 2.42 -3.42
N ALA A 130 -5.69 2.90 -4.62
CA ALA A 130 -4.31 2.83 -5.13
C ALA A 130 -3.29 3.62 -4.30
N MET A 131 -3.76 4.48 -3.39
CA MET A 131 -2.91 5.18 -2.42
C MET A 131 -2.57 4.33 -1.18
N GLN A 132 -3.06 3.11 -1.14
CA GLN A 132 -2.79 2.13 -0.10
C GLN A 132 -2.21 0.87 -0.75
N GLN A 133 -2.31 -0.25 -0.07
CA GLN A 133 -1.81 -1.51 -0.59
C GLN A 133 -2.69 -2.04 -1.72
N ILE A 134 -2.09 -2.32 -2.88
CA ILE A 134 -2.78 -2.95 -4.01
C ILE A 134 -1.99 -4.14 -4.55
N GLY A 135 -2.69 -5.02 -5.25
CA GLY A 135 -2.13 -6.18 -5.91
C GLY A 135 -2.17 -7.46 -5.07
N ILE A 136 -1.81 -8.54 -5.70
CA ILE A 136 -1.59 -9.87 -5.14
C ILE A 136 -0.17 -10.27 -5.51
N THR A 137 0.60 -10.78 -4.55
CA THR A 137 1.96 -11.27 -4.78
C THR A 137 1.91 -12.48 -5.72
N THR A 138 2.73 -12.46 -6.76
CA THR A 138 2.87 -13.54 -7.75
C THR A 138 4.26 -14.14 -7.79
N ASP A 139 5.27 -13.43 -7.25
CA ASP A 139 6.64 -13.90 -7.12
C ASP A 139 7.36 -13.20 -5.97
N GLY A 140 8.47 -13.78 -5.45
CA GLY A 140 9.22 -13.25 -4.32
C GLY A 140 8.61 -13.56 -2.95
N PHE A 141 7.86 -14.65 -2.83
CA PHE A 141 7.09 -15.00 -1.63
C PHE A 141 7.93 -15.18 -0.36
N GLU A 142 9.22 -15.46 -0.49
CA GLU A 142 10.18 -15.64 0.59
C GLU A 142 10.71 -14.30 1.14
N ASN A 143 10.51 -13.22 0.43
CA ASN A 143 11.03 -11.91 0.80
C ASN A 143 10.14 -11.24 1.86
N VAL A 144 10.78 -10.62 2.85
CA VAL A 144 10.06 -9.89 3.91
C VAL A 144 9.50 -8.58 3.36
N PRO A 145 8.17 -8.39 3.34
CA PRO A 145 7.57 -7.16 2.84
C PRO A 145 7.89 -5.98 3.75
N TYR A 146 7.93 -4.79 3.17
CA TYR A 146 7.92 -3.53 3.93
C TYR A 146 6.50 -3.15 4.33
N MET A 147 6.37 -2.27 5.32
CA MET A 147 5.10 -1.60 5.53
C MET A 147 4.63 -0.99 4.19
N ASP A 148 3.35 -0.98 3.96
CA ASP A 148 2.74 -0.50 2.70
C ASP A 148 2.92 -1.43 1.48
N GLN A 149 3.66 -2.53 1.60
CA GLN A 149 3.67 -3.58 0.60
C GLN A 149 2.66 -4.68 0.96
N VAL A 150 1.98 -5.18 -0.06
CA VAL A 150 1.10 -6.35 0.08
C VAL A 150 1.97 -7.59 0.30
N TYR A 151 1.52 -8.48 1.15
CA TYR A 151 1.98 -9.85 1.21
C TYR A 151 0.81 -10.79 1.01
N SER A 152 0.91 -11.64 0.00
CA SER A 152 -0.04 -12.71 -0.25
C SER A 152 0.74 -14.01 -0.45
N PRO A 153 0.44 -15.09 0.29
CA PRO A 153 1.10 -16.37 0.04
C PRO A 153 0.68 -16.96 -1.32
N PRO A 154 1.45 -17.94 -1.86
CA PRO A 154 1.29 -18.42 -3.25
C PRO A 154 -0.09 -18.96 -3.61
N GLN A 155 -0.86 -19.47 -2.64
CA GLN A 155 -2.20 -19.98 -2.91
C GLN A 155 -3.20 -18.88 -3.33
N ILE A 156 -3.00 -17.63 -2.93
CA ILE A 156 -3.98 -16.56 -3.16
C ILE A 156 -4.16 -16.27 -4.64
N SER A 157 -3.08 -16.12 -5.41
CA SER A 157 -3.15 -15.93 -6.86
C SER A 157 -3.80 -17.13 -7.55
N LYS A 158 -3.40 -18.33 -7.17
CA LYS A 158 -3.94 -19.60 -7.73
C LYS A 158 -5.44 -19.78 -7.46
N LEU A 159 -5.91 -19.39 -6.28
CA LEU A 159 -7.34 -19.43 -5.94
C LEU A 159 -8.14 -18.46 -6.81
N LEU A 160 -7.65 -17.24 -7.02
CA LEU A 160 -8.30 -16.25 -7.90
C LEU A 160 -8.38 -16.77 -9.34
N GLU A 161 -7.30 -17.33 -9.88
CA GLU A 161 -7.28 -17.91 -11.23
C GLU A 161 -8.29 -19.06 -11.38
N LYS A 162 -8.36 -19.96 -10.39
CA LYS A 162 -9.36 -21.06 -10.38
C LYS A 162 -10.80 -20.55 -10.27
N LEU A 163 -11.03 -19.36 -9.69
CA LEU A 163 -12.33 -18.71 -9.63
C LEU A 163 -12.65 -17.89 -10.90
N GLY A 164 -11.77 -17.93 -11.92
CA GLY A 164 -11.95 -17.26 -13.20
C GLY A 164 -11.58 -15.79 -13.21
N TYR A 165 -10.80 -15.32 -12.23
CA TYR A 165 -10.21 -13.98 -12.25
C TYR A 165 -8.93 -13.98 -13.09
N ASN A 166 -8.78 -12.99 -13.97
CA ASN A 166 -7.62 -12.83 -14.83
C ASN A 166 -6.66 -11.78 -14.27
N SER A 167 -5.37 -12.09 -14.25
CA SER A 167 -4.33 -11.15 -13.85
C SER A 167 -4.14 -10.05 -14.87
N PHE A 168 -3.88 -8.84 -14.42
CA PHE A 168 -3.55 -7.68 -15.23
C PHE A 168 -2.77 -6.66 -14.40
N PHE A 169 -2.24 -5.59 -15.02
CA PHE A 169 -1.51 -4.52 -14.38
C PHE A 169 -0.33 -5.02 -13.53
N PRO A 170 0.70 -5.59 -14.16
CA PRO A 170 1.87 -6.09 -13.46
C PRO A 170 2.64 -4.95 -12.78
N MET A 171 3.13 -5.23 -11.58
CA MET A 171 3.85 -4.28 -10.73
C MET A 171 5.04 -4.98 -10.07
N THR A 172 6.06 -4.20 -9.75
CA THR A 172 7.23 -4.68 -9.02
C THR A 172 7.49 -3.79 -7.80
N THR A 173 7.79 -4.40 -6.65
CA THR A 173 8.39 -3.71 -5.50
C THR A 173 9.90 -3.90 -5.50
N PHE A 174 10.64 -3.00 -4.84
CA PHE A 174 12.10 -3.05 -4.85
C PHE A 174 12.68 -2.88 -3.45
N GLU A 175 13.93 -3.32 -3.29
CA GLU A 175 14.75 -3.03 -2.12
C GLU A 175 16.09 -2.44 -2.58
N ILE A 176 16.55 -1.40 -1.91
CA ILE A 176 17.86 -0.77 -2.11
C ILE A 176 18.70 -1.07 -0.86
N ASP A 177 19.83 -1.78 -1.03
CA ASP A 177 20.85 -1.93 0.01
C ASP A 177 21.71 -0.68 0.05
N LEU A 178 21.53 0.14 1.09
CA LEU A 178 22.22 1.42 1.25
C LEU A 178 23.71 1.30 1.47
N LYS A 179 24.23 0.10 1.79
CA LYS A 179 25.67 -0.17 1.88
C LYS A 179 26.31 -0.29 0.51
N SER A 180 25.55 -0.84 -0.46
CA SER A 180 26.01 -1.10 -1.83
C SER A 180 25.71 0.05 -2.81
N VAL A 181 25.03 1.11 -2.38
CA VAL A 181 24.75 2.29 -3.24
C VAL A 181 26.07 2.96 -3.64
N ASP A 182 26.29 3.13 -4.96
CA ASP A 182 27.47 3.81 -5.50
C ASP A 182 27.64 5.20 -4.86
N PRO A 183 28.81 5.48 -4.22
CA PRO A 183 29.09 6.79 -3.64
C PRO A 183 28.93 7.95 -4.63
N LYS A 184 29.12 7.71 -5.94
CA LYS A 184 28.90 8.71 -6.98
C LYS A 184 27.44 9.15 -7.07
N ILE A 185 26.48 8.25 -6.78
CA ILE A 185 25.06 8.58 -6.72
C ILE A 185 24.79 9.49 -5.51
N LEU A 186 25.48 9.23 -4.38
CA LEU A 186 25.33 10.02 -3.16
C LEU A 186 26.08 11.36 -3.19
N ASN A 187 27.07 11.52 -4.08
CA ASN A 187 27.93 12.69 -4.17
C ASN A 187 27.63 13.59 -5.39
N LYS A 188 26.81 13.14 -6.33
CA LYS A 188 26.38 13.98 -7.44
C LYS A 188 25.47 15.08 -6.93
N GLY A 189 26.06 16.27 -6.70
CA GLY A 189 25.31 17.52 -6.79
C GLY A 189 24.71 17.57 -8.18
N MET A 190 23.45 17.21 -8.31
CA MET A 190 22.78 17.18 -9.61
C MET A 190 22.53 18.60 -10.05
N LYS A 191 23.19 19.01 -11.12
CA LYS A 191 22.82 20.25 -11.82
C LYS A 191 21.54 19.97 -12.60
N PHE A 192 20.53 20.77 -12.38
CA PHE A 192 19.36 20.80 -13.23
C PHE A 192 19.77 21.33 -14.61
N SER A 193 19.51 20.61 -15.65
CA SER A 193 19.85 21.05 -17.01
C SER A 193 18.91 22.13 -17.56
N SER A 194 17.83 22.49 -16.84
CA SER A 194 16.78 23.36 -17.39
C SER A 194 15.89 24.08 -16.35
N ILE A 195 16.30 24.11 -15.08
CA ILE A 195 15.54 24.80 -14.02
C ILE A 195 16.46 25.80 -13.33
N ASP A 196 15.94 26.95 -12.91
CA ASP A 196 16.65 27.92 -12.09
C ASP A 196 16.88 27.34 -10.69
N ASP A 197 18.06 26.73 -10.49
CA ASP A 197 18.43 25.97 -9.28
C ASP A 197 18.38 26.85 -8.02
N GLU A 198 18.62 28.17 -8.15
CA GLU A 198 18.67 29.10 -7.02
C GLU A 198 17.29 29.28 -6.36
N LYS A 199 16.21 29.01 -7.10
CA LYS A 199 14.82 29.13 -6.61
C LYS A 199 14.24 27.85 -6.05
N ILE A 200 14.96 26.71 -6.18
CA ILE A 200 14.47 25.43 -5.67
C ILE A 200 14.92 25.23 -4.23
N LYS A 201 13.94 25.01 -3.35
CA LYS A 201 14.17 24.71 -1.94
C LYS A 201 13.68 23.31 -1.61
N PHE A 202 14.45 22.59 -0.78
CA PHE A 202 14.09 21.27 -0.28
C PHE A 202 13.79 21.34 1.22
N GLU A 203 12.57 21.00 1.60
CA GLU A 203 12.14 21.00 3.00
C GLU A 203 11.86 19.58 3.49
N LYS A 204 12.24 19.31 4.75
CA LYS A 204 11.93 18.03 5.39
C LYS A 204 10.53 18.04 5.97
N ILE A 205 9.77 16.96 5.72
CA ILE A 205 8.47 16.76 6.36
C ILE A 205 8.71 16.45 7.83
N ASN A 206 8.19 17.30 8.70
CA ASN A 206 8.38 17.17 10.14
C ASN A 206 7.05 17.30 10.89
N LYS A 207 7.06 16.93 12.17
CA LYS A 207 5.85 16.93 13.01
C LYS A 207 5.22 18.30 13.19
N ARG A 208 6.00 19.38 13.21
CA ARG A 208 5.50 20.76 13.44
C ARG A 208 4.66 21.24 12.27
N ASN A 209 5.12 20.98 11.04
CA ASN A 209 4.47 21.42 9.80
C ASN A 209 3.70 20.30 9.10
N PHE A 210 3.48 19.17 9.78
CA PHE A 210 2.92 17.96 9.17
C PHE A 210 1.65 18.23 8.37
N LYS A 211 0.71 18.98 8.94
CA LYS A 211 -0.59 19.25 8.31
C LYS A 211 -0.45 20.05 7.01
N VAL A 212 0.50 21.00 6.95
CA VAL A 212 0.80 21.79 5.76
C VAL A 212 1.55 20.91 4.74
N HIS A 213 2.60 20.22 5.18
CA HIS A 213 3.40 19.39 4.29
C HIS A 213 2.60 18.23 3.69
N ILE A 214 1.67 17.65 4.44
CA ILE A 214 0.82 16.56 3.93
C ILE A 214 -0.17 17.06 2.87
N GLU A 215 -0.67 18.29 2.99
CA GLU A 215 -1.48 18.93 1.95
C GLU A 215 -0.66 19.23 0.70
N HIS A 216 0.56 19.72 0.84
CA HIS A 216 1.47 19.92 -0.29
C HIS A 216 1.86 18.59 -0.96
N ALA A 217 2.07 17.53 -0.17
CA ALA A 217 2.28 16.19 -0.70
C ALA A 217 1.07 15.70 -1.51
N ARG A 218 -0.15 15.90 -1.01
CA ARG A 218 -1.38 15.55 -1.73
C ARG A 218 -1.49 16.29 -3.08
N ILE A 219 -1.13 17.59 -3.11
CA ILE A 219 -1.12 18.39 -4.34
C ILE A 219 -0.15 17.77 -5.35
N CYS A 220 1.09 17.50 -4.94
CA CYS A 220 2.09 16.87 -5.80
C CYS A 220 1.65 15.48 -6.29
N LEU A 221 1.02 14.67 -5.43
CA LEU A 221 0.55 13.33 -5.80
C LEU A 221 -0.61 13.39 -6.79
N ASN A 222 -1.60 14.25 -6.55
CA ASN A 222 -2.74 14.39 -7.44
C ASN A 222 -2.36 14.88 -8.85
N ASP A 223 -1.41 15.81 -8.94
CA ASP A 223 -0.90 16.33 -10.20
C ASP A 223 -0.01 15.27 -10.89
N GLY A 224 1.02 14.81 -10.21
CA GLY A 224 2.03 13.95 -10.81
C GLY A 224 1.52 12.55 -11.20
N PHE A 225 0.46 12.05 -10.55
CA PHE A 225 -0.17 10.76 -10.86
C PHE A 225 -1.44 10.89 -11.70
N ALA A 226 -1.79 12.08 -12.19
CA ALA A 226 -3.03 12.28 -12.94
C ALA A 226 -3.19 11.33 -14.13
N ASN A 227 -2.09 10.98 -14.79
CA ASN A 227 -2.04 10.07 -15.93
C ASN A 227 -1.81 8.59 -15.58
N ASN A 228 -1.70 8.25 -14.29
CA ASN A 228 -1.57 6.85 -13.89
C ASN A 228 -2.93 6.13 -14.03
N PRO A 229 -2.99 4.97 -14.71
CA PRO A 229 -4.25 4.27 -15.00
C PRO A 229 -5.04 3.85 -13.76
N MET A 230 -4.35 3.57 -12.63
CA MET A 230 -5.02 3.12 -11.39
C MET A 230 -5.22 4.26 -10.39
N PHE A 231 -4.76 5.46 -10.70
CA PHE A 231 -4.82 6.58 -9.77
C PHE A 231 -6.11 7.41 -9.95
N VAL A 232 -6.71 7.75 -8.85
CA VAL A 232 -7.84 8.69 -8.77
C VAL A 232 -7.47 9.78 -7.78
N PRO A 233 -7.66 11.06 -8.13
CA PRO A 233 -7.33 12.17 -7.23
C PRO A 233 -8.01 12.04 -5.87
N VAL A 234 -7.21 12.17 -4.81
CA VAL A 234 -7.70 12.09 -3.42
C VAL A 234 -8.06 13.47 -2.89
N THR A 235 -9.17 13.55 -2.16
CA THR A 235 -9.54 14.77 -1.46
C THR A 235 -8.65 15.00 -0.23
N LYS A 236 -8.69 16.22 0.29
CA LYS A 236 -7.99 16.57 1.53
C LYS A 236 -8.41 15.70 2.71
N ASP A 237 -9.71 15.46 2.85
CA ASP A 237 -10.28 14.64 3.93
C ASP A 237 -9.84 13.18 3.81
N GLU A 238 -9.88 12.60 2.60
CA GLU A 238 -9.43 11.23 2.33
C GLU A 238 -7.94 11.08 2.66
N PHE A 239 -7.11 12.00 2.17
CA PHE A 239 -5.66 11.93 2.37
C PHE A 239 -5.27 12.15 3.84
N TYR A 240 -5.90 13.11 4.51
CA TYR A 240 -5.67 13.35 5.93
C TYR A 240 -6.16 12.19 6.81
N PHE A 241 -7.31 11.60 6.49
CA PHE A 241 -7.82 10.43 7.19
C PHE A 241 -6.83 9.25 7.17
N GLN A 242 -6.13 9.06 6.06
CA GLN A 242 -5.13 8.01 5.89
C GLN A 242 -3.80 8.33 6.58
N SER A 243 -3.35 9.59 6.49
CA SER A 243 -1.99 10.00 6.84
C SER A 243 -1.81 10.56 8.26
N LYS A 244 -2.89 10.97 8.95
CA LYS A 244 -2.81 11.67 10.24
C LYS A 244 -1.99 10.93 11.31
N ASP A 245 -2.08 9.60 11.35
CA ASP A 245 -1.41 8.77 12.35
C ASP A 245 0.10 8.59 12.04
N MET A 246 0.53 8.94 10.82
CA MET A 246 1.96 8.94 10.44
C MET A 246 2.78 9.89 11.30
N THR A 247 2.16 10.94 11.88
CA THR A 247 2.85 11.87 12.80
C THR A 247 3.50 11.19 14.01
N LEU A 248 2.98 10.04 14.43
CA LEU A 248 3.50 9.29 15.59
C LEU A 248 4.81 8.58 15.26
N VAL A 249 4.99 8.19 14.00
CA VAL A 249 6.06 7.28 13.55
C VAL A 249 7.03 7.91 12.56
N ILE A 250 6.71 9.11 12.03
CA ILE A 250 7.54 9.80 11.05
C ILE A 250 8.94 10.07 11.60
N ASP A 251 9.96 9.81 10.77
CA ASP A 251 11.31 10.34 10.97
C ASP A 251 11.40 11.69 10.24
N ASN A 252 11.64 12.77 10.98
CA ASN A 252 11.62 14.15 10.47
C ASN A 252 12.71 14.45 9.40
N HIS A 253 13.55 13.48 9.06
CA HIS A 253 14.71 13.70 8.19
C HIS A 253 14.64 12.98 6.85
N ILE A 254 13.79 11.94 6.70
CA ILE A 254 13.84 11.05 5.53
C ILE A 254 12.77 11.31 4.47
N SER A 255 11.83 12.20 4.74
CA SER A 255 10.82 12.67 3.76
C SER A 255 11.09 14.10 3.35
N THR A 256 10.90 14.42 2.06
CA THR A 256 11.29 15.72 1.49
C THR A 256 10.22 16.22 0.54
N ILE A 257 9.95 17.53 0.58
CA ILE A 257 9.19 18.26 -0.43
C ILE A 257 10.13 19.25 -1.12
N ALA A 258 10.04 19.33 -2.44
CA ALA A 258 10.70 20.34 -3.26
C ALA A 258 9.72 21.48 -3.57
N TYR A 259 10.19 22.72 -3.46
CA TYR A 259 9.46 23.93 -3.79
C TYR A 259 10.21 24.74 -4.84
N HIS A 260 9.47 25.39 -5.74
CA HIS A 260 9.97 26.44 -6.61
C HIS A 260 9.09 27.66 -6.41
N ASP A 261 9.67 28.79 -5.99
CA ASP A 261 8.95 30.02 -5.63
C ASP A 261 7.76 29.76 -4.67
N ASN A 262 7.97 28.95 -3.62
CA ASN A 262 6.98 28.52 -2.63
C ASN A 262 5.86 27.60 -3.17
N ARG A 263 5.83 27.25 -4.46
CA ARG A 263 4.92 26.23 -5.03
C ARG A 263 5.52 24.84 -4.78
N PRO A 264 4.80 23.89 -4.20
CA PRO A 264 5.28 22.50 -4.10
C PRO A 264 5.31 21.87 -5.50
N ILE A 265 6.48 21.37 -5.90
CA ILE A 265 6.75 20.80 -7.23
C ILE A 265 7.11 19.32 -7.24
N GLY A 266 7.42 18.78 -6.08
CA GLY A 266 7.70 17.35 -5.95
C GLY A 266 7.78 16.93 -4.49
N VAL A 267 7.56 15.64 -4.25
CA VAL A 267 7.57 15.06 -2.92
C VAL A 267 8.13 13.65 -2.95
N ILE A 268 8.83 13.31 -1.88
CA ILE A 268 9.16 11.94 -1.52
C ILE A 268 8.78 11.70 -0.06
N VAL A 269 7.98 10.67 0.20
CA VAL A 269 7.54 10.29 1.55
C VAL A 269 8.13 8.94 1.91
N CYS A 270 8.94 8.94 2.96
CA CYS A 270 9.53 7.74 3.53
C CYS A 270 9.15 7.61 5.00
N LEU A 271 8.92 6.40 5.45
CA LEU A 271 8.68 6.08 6.85
C LEU A 271 9.62 4.95 7.31
N PRO A 272 9.97 4.89 8.60
CA PRO A 272 10.54 3.67 9.17
C PRO A 272 9.65 2.47 8.85
N ASP A 273 10.23 1.30 8.56
CA ASP A 273 9.44 0.07 8.38
C ASP A 273 8.76 -0.31 9.70
N LEU A 274 7.44 -0.23 9.71
CA LEU A 274 6.63 -0.48 10.90
C LEU A 274 6.28 -1.96 11.10
N ASN A 275 6.53 -2.83 10.12
CA ASN A 275 6.15 -4.24 10.22
C ASN A 275 6.72 -4.94 11.45
N PRO A 276 8.00 -4.75 11.85
CA PRO A 276 8.52 -5.32 13.10
C PRO A 276 7.78 -4.82 14.34
N PHE A 277 7.41 -3.53 14.38
CA PHE A 277 6.65 -2.94 15.47
C PHE A 277 5.23 -3.48 15.56
N VAL A 278 4.53 -3.58 14.43
CA VAL A 278 3.18 -4.13 14.36
C VAL A 278 3.17 -5.60 14.76
N LYS A 279 4.14 -6.38 14.25
CA LYS A 279 4.28 -7.82 14.57
C LYS A 279 4.58 -8.04 16.07
N ALA A 280 5.48 -7.25 16.68
CA ALA A 280 5.78 -7.31 18.11
C ALA A 280 4.56 -7.01 18.98
N ASN A 281 3.66 -6.14 18.53
CA ASN A 281 2.40 -5.83 19.20
C ASN A 281 1.25 -6.80 18.85
N LYS A 282 1.49 -7.86 18.04
CA LYS A 282 0.46 -8.77 17.55
C LYS A 282 -0.74 -8.03 16.94
N SER A 283 -0.44 -6.94 16.19
CA SER A 283 -1.40 -6.03 15.58
C SER A 283 -2.46 -5.45 16.53
N ARG A 284 -2.11 -5.29 17.81
CA ARG A 284 -2.99 -4.70 18.87
C ARG A 284 -2.17 -3.81 19.78
N PHE A 285 -2.75 -2.70 20.21
CA PHE A 285 -2.14 -1.90 21.26
C PHE A 285 -2.22 -2.60 22.62
N SER A 286 -1.14 -2.52 23.40
CA SER A 286 -0.99 -3.12 24.70
C SER A 286 -0.12 -2.24 25.62
N LEU A 287 0.02 -2.59 26.88
CA LEU A 287 0.93 -1.90 27.80
C LEU A 287 2.41 -1.96 27.34
N MET A 288 2.79 -2.93 26.52
CA MET A 288 4.13 -3.07 25.95
C MET A 288 4.36 -2.17 24.71
N THR A 289 3.31 -1.57 24.15
CA THR A 289 3.41 -0.74 22.93
C THR A 289 4.43 0.40 23.03
N PRO A 290 4.54 1.17 24.13
CA PRO A 290 5.56 2.20 24.28
C PRO A 290 6.99 1.66 24.19
N PHE A 291 7.26 0.48 24.76
CA PHE A 291 8.57 -0.18 24.69
C PHE A 291 8.89 -0.63 23.26
N HIS A 292 7.92 -1.22 22.57
CA HIS A 292 8.09 -1.59 21.16
C HIS A 292 8.32 -0.38 20.26
N LEU A 293 7.68 0.76 20.56
CA LEU A 293 7.90 2.02 19.84
C LEU A 293 9.30 2.58 20.09
N LEU A 294 9.80 2.51 21.33
CA LEU A 294 11.18 2.91 21.65
C LEU A 294 12.19 2.03 20.90
N LYS A 295 11.98 0.71 20.90
CA LYS A 295 12.80 -0.24 20.15
C LYS A 295 12.81 0.09 18.64
N LEU A 296 11.65 0.39 18.05
CA LEU A 296 11.56 0.82 16.66
C LEU A 296 12.44 2.05 16.41
N LYS A 297 12.41 3.05 17.30
CA LYS A 297 13.17 4.30 17.12
C LYS A 297 14.68 4.11 17.27
N THR A 298 15.13 3.17 18.09
CA THR A 298 16.56 2.96 18.40
C THR A 298 17.21 1.89 17.50
N GLN A 299 16.45 0.91 17.01
CA GLN A 299 16.97 -0.25 16.29
C GLN A 299 16.45 -0.35 14.85
N ARG A 300 15.98 0.77 14.26
CA ARG A 300 15.47 0.81 12.91
C ARG A 300 16.60 0.57 11.89
N LYS A 301 16.41 -0.41 11.02
CA LYS A 301 17.33 -0.73 9.94
C LYS A 301 16.72 -0.53 8.56
N ARG A 302 15.40 -0.61 8.48
CA ARG A 302 14.63 -0.57 7.24
C ARG A 302 13.74 0.66 7.21
N ALA A 303 13.68 1.33 6.06
CA ALA A 303 12.70 2.38 5.77
C ALA A 303 11.93 2.01 4.50
N GLY A 304 10.68 2.45 4.38
CA GLY A 304 9.87 2.30 3.18
C GLY A 304 9.67 3.65 2.50
N LEU A 305 9.95 3.71 1.20
CA LEU A 305 9.54 4.79 0.32
C LEU A 305 8.11 4.50 -0.12
N ILE A 306 7.16 5.31 0.39
CA ILE A 306 5.72 5.09 0.18
C ILE A 306 5.24 5.85 -1.06
N TYR A 307 5.66 7.11 -1.19
CA TYR A 307 5.27 7.97 -2.30
C TYR A 307 6.46 8.73 -2.85
N THR A 308 6.54 8.79 -4.18
CA THR A 308 7.37 9.76 -4.89
C THR A 308 6.56 10.35 -6.03
N SER A 309 6.52 11.66 -6.12
CA SER A 309 5.79 12.35 -7.18
C SER A 309 6.46 13.67 -7.52
N VAL A 310 6.42 13.99 -8.81
CA VAL A 310 6.83 15.28 -9.38
C VAL A 310 5.64 15.78 -10.19
N ILE A 311 5.26 17.04 -10.03
CA ILE A 311 4.18 17.64 -10.83
C ILE A 311 4.53 17.63 -12.31
N GLN A 312 3.51 17.58 -13.18
CA GLN A 312 3.68 17.35 -14.63
C GLN A 312 4.65 18.35 -15.27
N ASP A 313 4.56 19.65 -14.94
CA ASP A 313 5.45 20.71 -15.46
C ASP A 313 6.94 20.49 -15.17
N TYR A 314 7.27 19.68 -14.16
CA TYR A 314 8.64 19.39 -13.69
C TYR A 314 9.07 17.93 -13.94
N GLN A 315 8.20 17.09 -14.49
CA GLN A 315 8.59 15.77 -14.96
C GLN A 315 9.62 15.92 -16.10
N VAL A 316 10.42 14.90 -16.33
CA VAL A 316 11.53 14.84 -17.32
C VAL A 316 12.65 15.88 -17.13
N LYS A 317 12.57 16.75 -16.13
CA LYS A 317 13.60 17.76 -15.81
C LYS A 317 14.63 17.28 -14.77
N GLY A 318 14.63 16.02 -14.40
CA GLY A 318 15.58 15.41 -13.46
C GLY A 318 15.21 15.52 -11.97
N LEU A 319 14.14 16.24 -11.61
CA LEU A 319 13.75 16.48 -10.20
C LEU A 319 13.51 15.17 -9.42
N GLY A 320 12.91 14.15 -10.06
CA GLY A 320 12.69 12.84 -9.43
C GLY A 320 14.00 12.16 -8.99
N GLY A 321 15.07 12.26 -9.81
CA GLY A 321 16.39 11.75 -9.46
C GLY A 321 17.03 12.50 -8.29
N ILE A 322 16.83 13.82 -8.23
CA ILE A 322 17.36 14.65 -7.14
C ILE A 322 16.64 14.36 -5.83
N LEU A 323 15.31 14.24 -5.86
CA LEU A 323 14.53 13.82 -4.69
C LEU A 323 15.00 12.44 -4.19
N MET A 324 15.26 11.50 -5.10
CA MET A 324 15.81 10.18 -4.75
C MET A 324 17.20 10.31 -4.10
N TYR A 325 18.08 11.12 -4.66
CA TYR A 325 19.41 11.41 -4.07
C TYR A 325 19.30 11.97 -2.64
N HIS A 326 18.46 13.00 -2.43
CA HIS A 326 18.25 13.58 -1.11
C HIS A 326 17.70 12.55 -0.12
N THR A 327 16.85 11.65 -0.59
CA THR A 327 16.28 10.59 0.23
C THR A 327 17.32 9.54 0.59
N LEU A 328 18.06 9.00 -0.38
CA LEU A 328 19.10 8.00 -0.13
C LEU A 328 20.16 8.53 0.85
N SER A 329 20.62 9.78 0.64
CA SER A 329 21.58 10.42 1.54
C SER A 329 21.02 10.60 2.95
N ALA A 330 19.76 11.02 3.07
CA ALA A 330 19.10 11.21 4.35
C ALA A 330 18.88 9.87 5.09
N VAL A 331 18.36 8.86 4.40
CA VAL A 331 18.09 7.53 5.00
C VAL A 331 19.41 6.90 5.48
N LYS A 332 20.46 6.95 4.64
CA LYS A 332 21.81 6.44 5.00
C LYS A 332 22.40 7.18 6.20
N SER A 333 22.36 8.52 6.21
CA SER A 333 22.87 9.33 7.34
C SER A 333 22.13 9.08 8.66
N ARG A 334 20.88 8.59 8.60
CA ARG A 334 20.08 8.21 9.77
C ARG A 334 20.32 6.77 10.24
N GLY A 335 21.26 6.05 9.62
CA GLY A 335 21.68 4.71 10.01
C GLY A 335 20.75 3.59 9.53
N TYR A 336 19.87 3.86 8.55
CA TYR A 336 19.14 2.79 7.89
C TYR A 336 20.09 2.00 6.97
N GLU A 337 19.84 0.70 6.87
CA GLU A 337 20.63 -0.20 6.03
C GLU A 337 19.92 -0.51 4.72
N TYR A 338 18.57 -0.49 4.72
CA TYR A 338 17.76 -0.84 3.55
C TYR A 338 16.65 0.17 3.34
N LEU A 339 16.33 0.44 2.07
CA LEU A 339 15.18 1.23 1.64
C LEU A 339 14.29 0.38 0.73
N GLY A 340 13.11 0.02 1.21
CA GLY A 340 12.07 -0.59 0.38
C GLY A 340 11.39 0.48 -0.48
N VAL A 341 11.06 0.13 -1.70
CA VAL A 341 10.26 0.97 -2.60
C VAL A 341 8.92 0.27 -2.82
N THR A 342 7.83 1.02 -2.63
CA THR A 342 6.47 0.51 -2.88
C THR A 342 6.32 0.07 -4.34
N TRP A 343 5.15 -0.44 -4.70
CA TRP A 343 4.91 -0.92 -6.06
C TRP A 343 5.13 0.15 -7.14
N ILE A 344 5.72 -0.26 -8.23
CA ILE A 344 5.84 0.50 -9.47
C ILE A 344 5.23 -0.36 -10.58
N SER A 345 4.30 0.22 -11.36
CA SER A 345 3.80 -0.47 -12.56
C SER A 345 4.95 -0.77 -13.52
N ASP A 346 4.98 -1.98 -14.07
CA ASP A 346 6.00 -2.40 -15.04
C ASP A 346 5.96 -1.55 -16.33
N GLU A 347 4.89 -0.78 -16.55
CA GLU A 347 4.77 0.22 -17.64
C GLU A 347 5.37 1.60 -17.28
N ASN A 348 5.66 1.86 -16.00
CA ASN A 348 6.20 3.15 -15.55
C ASN A 348 7.73 3.19 -15.68
N ILE A 349 8.20 3.21 -16.93
CA ILE A 349 9.64 3.17 -17.27
C ILE A 349 10.46 4.27 -16.56
N PRO A 350 10.00 5.54 -16.44
CA PRO A 350 10.77 6.56 -15.73
C PRO A 350 11.04 6.21 -14.26
N SER A 351 10.04 5.69 -13.54
CA SER A 351 10.18 5.30 -12.14
C SER A 351 11.07 4.07 -11.98
N LEU A 352 10.91 3.06 -12.85
CA LEU A 352 11.77 1.87 -12.88
C LEU A 352 13.24 2.25 -13.06
N ARG A 353 13.55 3.09 -14.07
CA ARG A 353 14.92 3.57 -14.31
C ARG A 353 15.52 4.34 -13.12
N ASN A 354 14.70 5.12 -12.41
CA ASN A 354 15.16 5.84 -11.22
C ASN A 354 15.55 4.90 -10.08
N VAL A 355 14.77 3.86 -9.85
CA VAL A 355 15.04 2.86 -8.80
C VAL A 355 16.23 1.99 -9.18
N GLU A 356 16.33 1.55 -10.43
CA GLU A 356 17.49 0.78 -10.94
C GLU A 356 18.79 1.57 -10.81
N LYS A 357 18.79 2.85 -11.21
CA LYS A 357 19.96 3.74 -11.04
C LYS A 357 20.35 3.93 -9.57
N ALA A 358 19.39 3.87 -8.67
CA ALA A 358 19.61 3.92 -7.22
C ALA A 358 20.14 2.58 -6.64
N GLY A 359 20.29 1.54 -7.46
CA GLY A 359 20.72 0.20 -7.04
C GLY A 359 19.59 -0.68 -6.50
N GLY A 360 18.34 -0.35 -6.82
CA GLY A 360 17.18 -1.12 -6.43
C GLY A 360 17.11 -2.48 -7.12
N LYS A 361 16.89 -3.52 -6.32
CA LYS A 361 16.66 -4.89 -6.80
C LYS A 361 15.20 -5.25 -6.65
N PRO A 362 14.58 -5.96 -7.61
CA PRO A 362 13.22 -6.47 -7.46
C PRO A 362 13.07 -7.30 -6.18
N LEU A 363 11.98 -7.08 -5.46
CA LEU A 363 11.67 -7.78 -4.21
C LEU A 363 10.46 -8.69 -4.37
N HIS A 364 9.34 -8.15 -4.89
CA HIS A 364 8.12 -8.90 -5.18
C HIS A 364 7.59 -8.52 -6.56
N LYS A 365 6.98 -9.50 -7.24
CA LYS A 365 6.07 -9.25 -8.37
C LYS A 365 4.63 -9.29 -7.88
N LEU A 366 3.82 -8.38 -8.38
CA LEU A 366 2.41 -8.24 -8.04
C LEU A 366 1.56 -8.10 -9.29
N CYS A 367 0.31 -8.56 -9.23
CA CYS A 367 -0.70 -8.25 -10.25
C CYS A 367 -2.01 -7.85 -9.60
N LEU A 368 -2.80 -7.06 -10.30
CA LEU A 368 -4.23 -6.93 -10.04
C LEU A 368 -4.97 -8.07 -10.73
N TYR A 369 -6.16 -8.41 -10.25
CA TYR A 369 -7.03 -9.44 -10.80
C TYR A 369 -8.41 -8.86 -11.09
N LYS A 370 -9.05 -9.29 -12.19
CA LYS A 370 -10.40 -8.84 -12.54
C LYS A 370 -11.23 -9.95 -13.16
N LYS A 371 -12.55 -9.80 -13.07
CA LYS A 371 -13.55 -10.70 -13.66
C LYS A 371 -14.80 -9.91 -14.03
N GLU A 372 -15.32 -10.14 -15.22
CA GLU A 372 -16.67 -9.72 -15.61
C GLU A 372 -17.71 -10.65 -14.98
N ILE A 373 -18.87 -10.09 -14.52
CA ILE A 373 -19.87 -10.82 -13.76
C ILE A 373 -21.30 -10.61 -14.27
#